data_fe609072fb61e169c81d1692f0201b8b
#
_entry.id   fe609072fb61e169c81d1692f0201b8b
#
_cell.length_a   1.000
_cell.length_b   1.000
_cell.length_c   1.000
_cell.angle_alpha   90.00
_cell.angle_beta   90.00
_cell.angle_gamma   90.00
#
_symmetry.space_group_name_H-M   'P 1'
#
loop_
_entity.id
_entity.type
_entity.pdbx_description
1 polymer ?
#
loop_
_entity_poly.entity_id
_entity_poly.type
_entity_poly.pdbx_seq_one_letter_code
_entity_poly.pdbx_strand_id
1 'polypeptide(L)'
;MDLSKFSVKDAARKGAFLHLKNPFDHSLIYEEKPPKVEGEEPIKVKVGLTLMGRDSDVMQEKSKEIERRRLKGEEISETEASMEMLAAGTISRQGIAMPGETGDADCTFENVLAVLNHPDTAFVGEQASVFAAVRRNFIGN
;
A
#
# COMPACT_ATOMS: atom_id res chain seq x y z
N MET A 1 9.93 -14.04 -30.83
CA MET A 1 8.98 -13.24 -30.04
C MET A 1 9.75 -12.50 -28.94
N ASP A 2 9.49 -11.22 -28.82
CA ASP A 2 10.04 -10.42 -27.72
C ASP A 2 9.16 -10.59 -26.48
N LEU A 3 9.70 -11.19 -25.44
CA LEU A 3 8.97 -11.47 -24.20
C LEU A 3 8.92 -10.28 -23.22
N SER A 4 9.61 -9.17 -23.54
CA SER A 4 9.65 -8.00 -22.65
C SER A 4 8.26 -7.39 -22.40
N LYS A 5 7.33 -7.54 -23.37
CA LYS A 5 5.95 -7.09 -23.21
C LYS A 5 5.17 -7.83 -22.10
N PHE A 6 5.71 -8.95 -21.61
CA PHE A 6 5.13 -9.71 -20.51
C PHE A 6 5.86 -9.43 -19.18
N SER A 7 6.62 -8.35 -19.11
CA SER A 7 7.39 -8.03 -17.90
C SER A 7 6.47 -7.76 -16.69
N VAL A 8 6.44 -8.70 -15.76
CA VAL A 8 5.71 -8.54 -14.49
C VAL A 8 6.37 -7.48 -13.61
N LYS A 9 7.69 -7.33 -13.74
CA LYS A 9 8.46 -6.32 -13.00
C LYS A 9 8.04 -4.91 -13.37
N ASP A 10 7.92 -4.61 -14.66
CA ASP A 10 7.53 -3.27 -15.13
C ASP A 10 6.07 -2.95 -14.78
N ALA A 11 5.17 -3.91 -14.95
CA ALA A 11 3.76 -3.74 -14.56
C ALA A 11 3.64 -3.49 -13.05
N ALA A 12 4.37 -4.27 -12.23
CA ALA A 12 4.38 -4.12 -10.78
C ALA A 12 4.92 -2.76 -10.35
N ARG A 13 5.94 -2.23 -11.05
CA ARG A 13 6.55 -0.93 -10.76
C ARG A 13 5.60 0.24 -10.96
N LYS A 14 4.75 0.17 -11.98
CA LYS A 14 3.76 1.22 -12.25
C LYS A 14 2.71 1.33 -11.13
N GLY A 15 2.45 0.24 -10.46
CA GLY A 15 1.53 0.20 -9.34
C GLY A 15 0.06 0.11 -9.74
N ALA A 16 -0.77 -0.12 -8.74
CA ALA A 16 -2.22 -0.15 -8.88
C ALA A 16 -2.87 0.32 -7.58
N PHE A 17 -4.08 0.85 -7.69
CA PHE A 17 -4.81 1.35 -6.53
C PHE A 17 -5.54 0.22 -5.81
N LEU A 18 -5.26 0.07 -4.51
CA LEU A 18 -6.00 -0.82 -3.63
C LEU A 18 -7.08 -0.01 -2.91
N HIS A 19 -8.35 -0.25 -3.26
CA HIS A 19 -9.47 0.31 -2.52
C HIS A 19 -9.69 -0.54 -1.26
N LEU A 20 -9.46 0.05 -0.09
CA LEU A 20 -9.58 -0.67 1.17
C LEU A 20 -11.02 -1.06 1.47
N LYS A 21 -11.18 -2.19 2.15
CA LYS A 21 -12.45 -2.72 2.59
C LYS A 21 -12.55 -2.68 4.11
N ASN A 22 -13.76 -2.41 4.58
CA ASN A 22 -14.09 -2.48 5.99
C ASN A 22 -13.81 -3.92 6.49
N PRO A 23 -13.00 -4.09 7.55
CA PRO A 23 -12.64 -5.44 8.03
C PRO A 23 -13.81 -6.23 8.62
N PHE A 24 -14.91 -5.58 8.96
CA PHE A 24 -16.08 -6.24 9.56
C PHE A 24 -17.08 -6.76 8.53
N ASP A 25 -17.41 -5.95 7.52
CA ASP A 25 -18.45 -6.29 6.54
C ASP A 25 -17.96 -6.38 5.09
N HIS A 26 -16.67 -6.12 4.86
CA HIS A 26 -16.04 -6.15 3.54
C HIS A 26 -16.56 -5.10 2.54
N SER A 27 -17.33 -4.11 3.01
CA SER A 27 -17.73 -2.99 2.15
C SER A 27 -16.56 -2.09 1.83
N LEU A 28 -16.60 -1.46 0.67
CA LEU A 28 -15.55 -0.51 0.25
C LEU A 28 -15.62 0.75 1.12
N ILE A 29 -14.46 1.26 1.53
CA ILE A 29 -14.36 2.42 2.41
C ILE A 29 -14.26 3.69 1.58
N TYR A 30 -15.09 4.68 1.91
CA TYR A 30 -15.07 6.02 1.32
C TYR A 30 -14.96 7.07 2.40
N GLU A 31 -14.29 8.17 2.05
CA GLU A 31 -14.26 9.38 2.87
C GLU A 31 -15.19 10.40 2.23
N GLU A 32 -16.02 11.06 3.02
CA GLU A 32 -16.85 12.17 2.53
C GLU A 32 -16.10 13.48 2.72
N LYS A 33 -16.02 14.26 1.65
CA LYS A 33 -15.42 15.60 1.67
C LYS A 33 -16.48 16.65 1.35
N PRO A 34 -16.32 17.90 1.85
CA PRO A 34 -17.23 18.98 1.49
C PRO A 34 -17.32 19.16 -0.02
N PRO A 35 -18.52 19.46 -0.58
CA PRO A 35 -18.66 19.69 -2.00
C PRO A 35 -17.88 20.94 -2.43
N LYS A 36 -17.44 20.97 -3.70
CA LYS A 36 -16.74 22.15 -4.26
C LYS A 36 -17.68 23.35 -4.42
N VAL A 37 -18.96 23.07 -4.58
CA VAL A 37 -20.00 24.10 -4.71
C VAL A 37 -20.98 23.95 -3.54
N GLU A 38 -21.23 25.04 -2.82
CA GLU A 38 -22.13 25.05 -1.68
C GLU A 38 -23.55 24.63 -2.11
N GLY A 39 -24.16 23.74 -1.34
CA GLY A 39 -25.50 23.21 -1.61
C GLY A 39 -25.54 21.92 -2.43
N GLU A 40 -24.40 21.46 -2.95
CA GLU A 40 -24.29 20.17 -3.63
C GLU A 40 -24.03 19.03 -2.65
N GLU A 41 -24.18 17.79 -3.10
CA GLU A 41 -23.90 16.62 -2.26
C GLU A 41 -22.42 16.50 -1.94
N PRO A 42 -22.06 15.95 -0.76
CA PRO A 42 -20.67 15.67 -0.41
C PRO A 42 -19.99 14.78 -1.45
N ILE A 43 -18.70 15.00 -1.67
CA ILE A 43 -17.89 14.19 -2.59
C ILE A 43 -17.40 12.96 -1.83
N LYS A 44 -17.60 11.76 -2.42
CA LYS A 44 -17.06 10.52 -1.90
C LYS A 44 -15.70 10.24 -2.54
N VAL A 45 -14.69 10.05 -1.70
CA VAL A 45 -13.33 9.74 -2.12
C VAL A 45 -12.98 8.34 -1.65
N LYS A 46 -12.46 7.53 -2.56
CA LYS A 46 -12.03 6.17 -2.23
C LYS A 46 -10.86 6.20 -1.23
N VAL A 47 -10.96 5.42 -0.18
CA VAL A 47 -9.87 5.28 0.80
C VAL A 47 -8.99 4.12 0.38
N GLY A 48 -7.70 4.38 0.24
CA GLY A 48 -6.80 3.31 -0.18
C GLY A 48 -5.36 3.75 -0.40
N LEU A 49 -4.60 2.82 -0.98
CA LEU A 49 -3.19 2.98 -1.27
C LEU A 49 -2.93 2.66 -2.74
N THR A 50 -2.02 3.43 -3.37
CA THR A 50 -1.43 3.03 -4.64
C THR A 50 -0.15 2.28 -4.33
N LEU A 51 -0.13 0.99 -4.65
CA LEU A 51 0.95 0.07 -4.32
C LEU A 51 1.66 -0.43 -5.57
N MET A 52 2.97 -0.62 -5.46
CA MET A 52 3.72 -1.45 -6.40
C MET A 52 3.43 -2.92 -6.10
N GLY A 53 3.55 -3.78 -7.10
CA GLY A 53 3.42 -5.21 -6.91
C GLY A 53 4.69 -5.82 -6.29
N ARG A 54 4.55 -7.02 -5.74
CA ARG A 54 5.66 -7.74 -5.12
C ARG A 54 6.81 -8.00 -6.10
N ASP A 55 6.53 -8.12 -7.40
CA ASP A 55 7.53 -8.33 -8.44
C ASP A 55 8.35 -7.08 -8.77
N SER A 56 8.00 -5.90 -8.22
CA SER A 56 8.72 -4.67 -8.51
C SER A 56 10.16 -4.73 -8.00
N ASP A 57 11.05 -4.03 -8.70
CA ASP A 57 12.44 -3.91 -8.28
C ASP A 57 12.57 -3.21 -6.93
N VAL A 58 11.69 -2.26 -6.62
CA VAL A 58 11.67 -1.56 -5.33
C VAL A 58 11.44 -2.53 -4.17
N MET A 59 10.41 -3.39 -4.27
CA MET A 59 10.13 -4.37 -3.23
C MET A 59 11.22 -5.43 -3.15
N GLN A 60 11.77 -5.87 -4.29
CA GLN A 60 12.83 -6.87 -4.33
C GLN A 60 14.13 -6.33 -3.72
N GLU A 61 14.47 -5.07 -3.96
CA GLU A 61 15.63 -4.42 -3.32
C GLU A 61 15.46 -4.29 -1.80
N LYS A 62 14.24 -3.95 -1.34
CA LYS A 62 13.95 -3.89 0.10
C LYS A 62 14.09 -5.28 0.73
N SER A 63 13.62 -6.32 0.06
CA SER A 63 13.79 -7.72 0.52
C SER A 63 15.27 -8.08 0.69
N LYS A 64 16.12 -7.71 -0.27
CA LYS A 64 17.57 -7.94 -0.19
C LYS A 64 18.22 -7.16 0.94
N GLU A 65 17.81 -5.92 1.15
CA GLU A 65 18.27 -5.09 2.27
C GLU A 65 17.95 -5.76 3.61
N ILE A 66 16.73 -6.28 3.76
CA ILE A 66 16.28 -6.98 4.97
C ILE A 66 17.14 -8.22 5.20
N GLU A 67 17.43 -9.02 4.15
CA GLU A 67 18.28 -10.19 4.27
C GLU A 67 19.70 -9.81 4.69
N ARG A 68 20.26 -8.72 4.19
CA ARG A 68 21.57 -8.21 4.62
C ARG A 68 21.57 -7.85 6.09
N ARG A 69 20.50 -7.23 6.58
CA ARG A 69 20.36 -6.86 8.00
C ARG A 69 20.27 -8.11 8.88
N ARG A 70 19.53 -9.12 8.45
CA ARG A 70 19.44 -10.41 9.15
C ARG A 70 20.80 -11.10 9.26
N LEU A 71 21.60 -11.07 8.19
CA LEU A 71 22.94 -11.64 8.16
C LEU A 71 23.88 -10.93 9.12
N LYS A 72 23.61 -9.67 9.46
CA LYS A 72 24.37 -8.90 10.47
C LYS A 72 23.87 -9.11 11.88
N GLY A 73 22.89 -9.99 12.08
CA GLY A 73 22.37 -10.34 13.40
C GLY A 73 21.10 -9.63 13.82
N GLU A 74 20.51 -8.79 12.96
CA GLU A 74 19.25 -8.13 13.27
C GLU A 74 18.09 -9.13 13.18
N GLU A 75 17.27 -9.18 14.22
CA GLU A 75 16.08 -10.03 14.23
C GLU A 75 14.90 -9.30 13.57
N ILE A 76 14.47 -9.79 12.41
CA ILE A 76 13.35 -9.23 11.65
C ILE A 76 12.39 -10.38 11.35
N SER A 77 11.17 -10.30 11.87
CA SER A 77 10.14 -11.30 11.62
C SER A 77 9.65 -11.21 10.16
N GLU A 78 8.99 -12.27 9.69
CA GLU A 78 8.37 -12.26 8.35
C GLU A 78 7.32 -11.16 8.23
N THR A 79 6.54 -10.91 9.29
CA THR A 79 5.55 -9.83 9.31
C THR A 79 6.21 -8.46 9.20
N GLU A 80 7.26 -8.21 9.99
CA GLU A 80 8.01 -6.96 9.93
C GLU A 80 8.62 -6.74 8.54
N ALA A 81 9.20 -7.80 7.96
CA ALA A 81 9.77 -7.74 6.62
C ALA A 81 8.71 -7.40 5.57
N SER A 82 7.54 -8.03 5.64
CA SER A 82 6.44 -7.75 4.72
C SER A 82 5.97 -6.31 4.82
N MET A 83 5.83 -5.76 6.03
CA MET A 83 5.39 -4.38 6.22
C MET A 83 6.41 -3.39 5.68
N GLU A 84 7.72 -3.65 5.87
CA GLU A 84 8.77 -2.80 5.30
C GLU A 84 8.75 -2.82 3.77
N MET A 85 8.54 -3.99 3.16
CA MET A 85 8.42 -4.11 1.71
C MET A 85 7.21 -3.32 1.17
N LEU A 86 6.07 -3.46 1.82
CA LEU A 86 4.85 -2.73 1.44
C LEU A 86 5.03 -1.22 1.59
N ALA A 87 5.65 -0.77 2.68
CA ALA A 87 5.91 0.65 2.89
C ALA A 87 6.84 1.21 1.80
N ALA A 88 7.88 0.46 1.43
CA ALA A 88 8.78 0.85 0.34
C ALA A 88 8.06 0.91 -1.02
N GLY A 89 7.09 0.03 -1.25
CA GLY A 89 6.33 -0.05 -2.49
C GLY A 89 5.09 0.85 -2.55
N THR A 90 4.79 1.60 -1.50
CA THR A 90 3.64 2.49 -1.49
C THR A 90 3.97 3.80 -2.20
N ILE A 91 3.26 4.08 -3.29
CA ILE A 91 3.46 5.28 -4.10
C ILE A 91 2.70 6.46 -3.50
N SER A 92 1.45 6.23 -3.11
CA SER A 92 0.59 7.26 -2.52
C SER A 92 -0.48 6.64 -1.63
N ARG A 93 -1.07 7.47 -0.78
CA ARG A 93 -2.22 7.08 0.03
C ARG A 93 -3.32 8.12 -0.11
N GLN A 94 -4.56 7.69 0.06
CA GLN A 94 -5.73 8.55 -0.11
C GLN A 94 -6.73 8.24 1.00
N GLY A 95 -7.10 9.27 1.75
CA GLY A 95 -8.09 9.16 2.82
C GLY A 95 -7.60 8.42 4.06
N ILE A 96 -6.30 8.21 4.22
CA ILE A 96 -5.73 7.49 5.36
C ILE A 96 -4.94 8.47 6.23
N ALA A 97 -5.31 8.56 7.50
CA ALA A 97 -4.56 9.29 8.52
C ALA A 97 -4.24 8.35 9.68
N MET A 98 -3.20 8.66 10.43
CA MET A 98 -2.92 7.95 11.67
C MET A 98 -4.01 8.24 12.71
N PRO A 99 -4.35 7.30 13.60
CA PRO A 99 -5.28 7.56 14.69
C PRO A 99 -4.86 8.80 15.48
N GLY A 100 -5.79 9.75 15.63
CA GLY A 100 -5.55 11.01 16.33
C GLY A 100 -5.06 12.17 15.46
N GLU A 101 -4.74 11.94 14.20
CA GLU A 101 -4.34 12.98 13.25
C GLU A 101 -5.55 13.47 12.44
N THR A 102 -5.48 14.72 12.00
CA THR A 102 -6.48 15.31 11.10
C THR A 102 -5.86 15.46 9.71
N GLY A 103 -6.48 14.79 8.72
CA GLY A 103 -6.02 14.82 7.33
C GLY A 103 -4.92 13.82 7.04
N ASP A 104 -4.53 13.77 5.76
CA ASP A 104 -3.48 12.85 5.29
C ASP A 104 -2.11 13.41 5.62
N ALA A 105 -1.27 12.62 6.30
CA ALA A 105 0.13 12.95 6.47
C ALA A 105 0.88 12.66 5.15
N ASP A 106 2.09 13.22 5.01
CA ASP A 106 2.92 12.97 3.83
C ASP A 106 3.15 11.47 3.63
N CYS A 107 3.12 11.03 2.38
CA CYS A 107 3.34 9.62 2.02
C CYS A 107 4.84 9.32 2.01
N THR A 108 5.43 9.19 3.19
CA THR A 108 6.82 8.77 3.38
C THR A 108 6.88 7.32 3.81
N PHE A 109 8.04 6.68 3.65
CA PHE A 109 8.26 5.32 4.12
C PHE A 109 7.88 5.18 5.60
N GLU A 110 8.35 6.09 6.43
CA GLU A 110 8.12 6.07 7.89
C GLU A 110 6.64 6.21 8.24
N ASN A 111 5.93 7.12 7.58
CA ASN A 111 4.51 7.36 7.83
C ASN A 111 3.65 6.18 7.38
N VAL A 112 3.97 5.59 6.24
CA VAL A 112 3.25 4.40 5.76
C VAL A 112 3.53 3.20 6.66
N LEU A 113 4.79 2.99 7.04
CA LEU A 113 5.17 1.90 7.94
C LEU A 113 4.46 2.02 9.28
N ALA A 114 4.30 3.24 9.81
CA ALA A 114 3.57 3.48 11.04
C ALA A 114 2.09 3.06 10.93
N VAL A 115 1.44 3.34 9.81
CA VAL A 115 0.05 2.89 9.57
C VAL A 115 -0.01 1.37 9.50
N LEU A 116 0.90 0.74 8.75
CA LEU A 116 0.90 -0.71 8.57
C LEU A 116 1.17 -1.46 9.88
N ASN A 117 1.96 -0.89 10.77
CA ASN A 117 2.32 -1.51 12.05
C ASN A 117 1.38 -1.14 13.20
N HIS A 118 0.47 -0.18 13.02
CA HIS A 118 -0.42 0.25 14.08
C HIS A 118 -1.51 -0.81 14.34
N PRO A 119 -1.74 -1.20 15.62
CA PRO A 119 -2.74 -2.22 15.95
C PRO A 119 -4.15 -1.90 15.43
N ASP A 120 -4.55 -0.63 15.45
CA ASP A 120 -5.89 -0.21 15.04
C ASP A 120 -6.08 -0.23 13.52
N THR A 121 -5.00 -0.28 12.76
CA THR A 121 -5.03 -0.27 11.30
C THR A 121 -4.35 -1.50 10.67
N ALA A 122 -4.23 -2.58 11.44
CA ALA A 122 -3.59 -3.83 10.98
C ALA A 122 -4.24 -4.41 9.71
N PHE A 123 -5.55 -4.21 9.53
CA PHE A 123 -6.25 -4.67 8.33
C PHE A 123 -5.71 -4.05 7.04
N VAL A 124 -5.15 -2.85 7.11
CA VAL A 124 -4.54 -2.20 5.94
C VAL A 124 -3.36 -3.02 5.44
N GLY A 125 -2.47 -3.43 6.35
CA GLY A 125 -1.32 -4.27 6.01
C GLY A 125 -1.74 -5.63 5.46
N GLU A 126 -2.76 -6.24 6.04
CA GLU A 126 -3.29 -7.53 5.57
C GLU A 126 -3.83 -7.43 4.14
N GLN A 127 -4.65 -6.43 3.86
CA GLN A 127 -5.20 -6.22 2.52
C GLN A 127 -4.12 -5.85 1.51
N ALA A 128 -3.17 -4.99 1.89
CA ALA A 128 -2.06 -4.60 1.04
C ALA A 128 -1.16 -5.78 0.68
N SER A 129 -0.89 -6.66 1.65
CA SER A 129 -0.06 -7.85 1.45
C SER A 129 -0.66 -8.79 0.40
N VAL A 130 -1.96 -9.07 0.52
CA VAL A 130 -2.68 -9.91 -0.45
C VAL A 130 -2.70 -9.25 -1.83
N PHE A 131 -3.02 -7.95 -1.87
CA PHE A 131 -3.12 -7.20 -3.14
C PHE A 131 -1.80 -7.18 -3.90
N ALA A 132 -0.68 -6.89 -3.22
CA ALA A 132 0.63 -6.78 -3.85
C ALA A 132 1.15 -8.12 -4.38
N ALA A 133 0.70 -9.24 -3.81
CA ALA A 133 1.11 -10.57 -4.22
C ALA A 133 0.38 -11.10 -5.47
N VAL A 134 -0.72 -10.48 -5.87
CA VAL A 134 -1.55 -10.93 -6.99
C VAL A 134 -1.17 -10.14 -8.25
N ARG A 135 -0.43 -10.78 -9.15
CA ARG A 135 0.04 -10.17 -10.41
C ARG A 135 -1.08 -9.59 -11.25
N ARG A 136 -2.23 -10.24 -11.26
CA ARG A 136 -3.41 -9.81 -12.01
C ARG A 136 -3.85 -8.38 -11.65
N ASN A 137 -3.61 -7.93 -10.43
CA ASN A 137 -3.97 -6.58 -10.00
C ASN A 137 -3.19 -5.48 -10.75
N PHE A 138 -2.10 -5.85 -11.42
CA PHE A 138 -1.19 -4.93 -12.11
C PHE A 138 -1.26 -5.04 -13.63
N ILE A 139 -2.17 -5.85 -14.16
CA ILE A 139 -2.39 -5.99 -15.60
C ILE A 139 -2.93 -4.68 -16.17
N GLY A 140 -2.36 -4.26 -17.31
CA GLY A 140 -2.76 -3.03 -17.98
C GLY A 140 -2.02 -1.78 -17.53
N ASN A 141 -1.13 -1.92 -16.59
CA ASN A 141 -0.32 -0.81 -16.08
C ASN A 141 0.97 -0.59 -16.88
#